data_b4604a16997ad9b082f9cfa899c13a57
#
_entry.id   b4604a16997ad9b082f9cfa899c13a57
#
_cell.length_a   1.000
_cell.length_b   1.000
_cell.length_c   1.000
_cell.angle_alpha   90.00
_cell.angle_beta   90.00
_cell.angle_gamma   90.00
#
_symmetry.space_group_name_H-M   'P 1'
#
loop_
_entity.id
_entity.type
_entity.pdbx_description
1 polymer ?
#
loop_
_entity_poly.entity_id
_entity_poly.type
_entity_poly.pdbx_seq_one_letter_code
_entity_poly.pdbx_strand_id
1 'polypeptide(L)'
;MAKANNINIDVLDDIIIGRVEPQIYAFPTETIPNYLKVGDTYRPIEMRLNEWRKHFPNLEKKFEDVAKVDEETFFRDYAVHFFLENELKRSRLKPNSLKGIPYYSNEFFENATDKDLQEAIEDIKSGHQNNESKYQYYRFDESHIPITHTYTRIEGYPLRPNQQKTVDNFREALNKGRTNLLMYAVMRFGKSFTSMSCAVEMNAKLVVVVSAKADVKVINTNGQVVKS
;
A
#
# COMPACT_ATOMS: atom_id res chain seq x y z
N MET A 1 -16.02 -6.62 14.75
CA MET A 1 -15.01 -6.12 13.79
C MET A 1 -15.42 -6.61 12.41
N ALA A 2 -15.81 -5.71 11.51
CA ALA A 2 -16.11 -6.08 10.14
C ALA A 2 -14.79 -6.52 9.48
N LYS A 3 -14.75 -7.74 8.96
CA LYS A 3 -13.63 -8.19 8.11
C LYS A 3 -13.60 -7.24 6.91
N ALA A 4 -12.49 -6.55 6.73
CA ALA A 4 -12.23 -5.85 5.47
C ALA A 4 -12.31 -6.92 4.38
N ASN A 5 -13.28 -6.80 3.49
CA ASN A 5 -13.31 -7.66 2.31
C ASN A 5 -12.04 -7.38 1.53
N ASN A 6 -11.32 -8.44 1.21
CA ASN A 6 -10.11 -8.38 0.44
C ASN A 6 -10.40 -7.64 -0.87
N ILE A 7 -9.96 -6.38 -0.93
CA ILE A 7 -9.66 -5.79 -2.24
C ILE A 7 -8.60 -6.72 -2.80
N ASN A 8 -8.83 -7.23 -3.99
CA ASN A 8 -7.82 -8.04 -4.64
C ASN A 8 -6.58 -7.16 -4.80
N ILE A 9 -5.56 -7.43 -3.99
CA ILE A 9 -4.30 -6.66 -3.99
C ILE A 9 -3.71 -6.69 -5.40
N ASP A 10 -3.88 -7.78 -6.12
CA ASP A 10 -3.42 -7.96 -7.50
C ASP A 10 -3.99 -6.90 -8.45
N VAL A 11 -5.27 -6.52 -8.28
CA VAL A 11 -5.89 -5.44 -9.10
C VAL A 11 -5.29 -4.07 -8.80
N LEU A 12 -4.93 -3.80 -7.54
CA LEU A 12 -4.26 -2.54 -7.19
C LEU A 12 -2.83 -2.50 -7.72
N ASP A 13 -2.14 -3.62 -7.68
CA ASP A 13 -0.82 -3.75 -8.27
C ASP A 13 -0.87 -3.52 -9.78
N ASP A 14 -1.83 -4.10 -10.50
CA ASP A 14 -2.05 -3.87 -11.93
C ASP A 14 -2.35 -2.39 -12.27
N ILE A 15 -3.01 -1.66 -11.38
CA ILE A 15 -3.31 -0.23 -11.58
C ILE A 15 -2.08 0.65 -11.36
N ILE A 16 -1.22 0.30 -10.42
CA ILE A 16 -0.07 1.11 -9.99
C ILE A 16 1.16 0.82 -10.85
N ILE A 17 1.38 -0.44 -11.19
CA ILE A 17 2.55 -0.90 -11.93
C ILE A 17 2.57 -0.27 -13.34
N GLY A 18 3.73 0.25 -13.71
CA GLY A 18 3.95 0.91 -14.98
C GLY A 18 3.60 2.41 -15.02
N ARG A 19 2.81 2.91 -14.06
CA ARG A 19 2.61 4.36 -13.89
C ARG A 19 3.68 4.99 -13.02
N VAL A 20 4.17 4.22 -12.04
CA VAL A 20 5.30 4.57 -11.19
C VAL A 20 6.20 3.35 -11.13
N GLU A 21 7.44 3.50 -11.51
CA GLU A 21 8.41 2.41 -11.47
C GLU A 21 8.63 1.96 -10.02
N PRO A 22 8.39 0.67 -9.70
CA PRO A 22 8.71 0.15 -8.38
C PRO A 22 10.22 0.10 -8.18
N GLN A 23 10.67 0.36 -6.97
CA GLN A 23 12.08 0.36 -6.61
C GLN A 23 12.32 -0.64 -5.49
N ILE A 24 13.30 -1.52 -5.67
CA ILE A 24 13.82 -2.39 -4.62
C ILE A 24 14.79 -1.56 -3.78
N TYR A 25 14.67 -1.68 -2.47
CA TYR A 25 15.62 -1.08 -1.54
C TYR A 25 16.01 -2.05 -0.44
N ALA A 26 17.20 -1.88 0.09
CA ALA A 26 17.63 -2.64 1.25
C ALA A 26 18.48 -1.82 2.21
N PHE A 27 18.39 -2.18 3.50
CA PHE A 27 19.21 -1.60 4.55
C PHE A 27 19.49 -2.60 5.67
N PRO A 28 20.70 -2.59 6.24
CA PRO A 28 21.03 -3.23 7.50
C PRO A 28 20.61 -2.33 8.67
N THR A 29 20.52 -2.90 9.86
CA THR A 29 20.34 -2.16 11.11
C THR A 29 21.11 -2.82 12.25
N GLU A 30 21.70 -2.02 13.12
CA GLU A 30 22.42 -2.50 14.31
C GLU A 30 21.48 -3.26 15.26
N THR A 31 20.20 -2.94 15.27
CA THR A 31 19.20 -3.57 16.15
C THR A 31 18.92 -5.03 15.75
N ILE A 32 19.12 -5.36 14.49
CA ILE A 32 18.93 -6.72 13.95
C ILE A 32 20.23 -7.11 13.20
N PRO A 33 21.31 -7.42 13.95
CA PRO A 33 22.61 -7.69 13.36
C PRO A 33 22.56 -8.94 12.46
N ASN A 34 23.36 -8.94 11.42
CA ASN A 34 23.47 -9.99 10.42
C ASN A 34 22.22 -10.19 9.54
N TYR A 35 21.26 -9.26 9.57
CA TYR A 35 20.11 -9.27 8.69
C TYR A 35 20.07 -8.04 7.78
N LEU A 36 19.64 -8.25 6.56
CA LEU A 36 19.36 -7.20 5.60
C LEU A 36 17.83 -7.10 5.38
N LYS A 37 17.25 -5.92 5.61
CA LYS A 37 15.87 -5.64 5.23
C LYS A 37 15.82 -5.45 3.71
N VAL A 38 14.92 -6.17 3.06
CA VAL A 38 14.67 -6.05 1.62
C VAL A 38 13.19 -5.75 1.40
N GLY A 39 12.88 -4.76 0.59
CA GLY A 39 11.50 -4.41 0.28
C GLY A 39 11.40 -3.56 -0.97
N ASP A 40 10.18 -3.25 -1.37
CA ASP A 40 9.94 -2.36 -2.49
C ASP A 40 9.14 -1.10 -2.10
N THR A 41 9.09 -0.16 -3.01
CA THR A 41 8.30 1.06 -2.88
C THR A 41 8.02 1.68 -4.24
N TYR A 42 6.81 2.25 -4.38
CA TYR A 42 6.43 3.13 -5.52
C TYR A 42 6.63 4.62 -5.19
N ARG A 43 7.11 4.92 -3.99
CA ARG A 43 7.41 6.28 -3.52
C ARG A 43 8.91 6.50 -3.55
N PRO A 44 9.39 7.76 -3.52
CA PRO A 44 10.80 8.03 -3.35
C PRO A 44 11.38 7.23 -2.17
N ILE A 45 12.48 6.53 -2.40
CA ILE A 45 13.09 5.62 -1.41
C ILE A 45 13.33 6.32 -0.07
N GLU A 46 13.81 7.56 -0.09
CA GLU A 46 14.07 8.31 1.14
C GLU A 46 12.81 8.54 1.98
N MET A 47 11.64 8.70 1.37
CA MET A 47 10.39 8.77 2.12
C MET A 47 10.11 7.45 2.85
N ARG A 48 10.35 6.32 2.17
CA ARG A 48 10.19 4.99 2.75
C ARG A 48 11.20 4.71 3.86
N LEU A 49 12.47 5.07 3.66
CA LEU A 49 13.51 4.94 4.67
C LEU A 49 13.23 5.80 5.91
N ASN A 50 12.68 7.01 5.73
CA ASN A 50 12.27 7.86 6.85
C ASN A 50 11.15 7.26 7.70
N GLU A 51 10.26 6.46 7.11
CA GLU A 51 9.28 5.69 7.87
C GLU A 51 9.96 4.60 8.71
N TRP A 52 10.95 3.91 8.15
CA TRP A 52 11.73 2.89 8.84
C TRP A 52 12.64 3.46 9.93
N ARG A 53 13.19 4.67 9.76
CA ARG A 53 14.01 5.37 10.76
C ARG A 53 13.26 5.62 12.07
N LYS A 54 11.93 5.63 12.06
CA LYS A 54 11.13 5.69 13.29
C LYS A 54 11.32 4.47 14.19
N HIS A 55 11.64 3.34 13.61
CA HIS A 55 11.88 2.07 14.31
C HIS A 55 13.38 1.75 14.42
N PHE A 56 14.16 2.15 13.44
CA PHE A 56 15.60 1.90 13.29
C PHE A 56 16.33 3.22 12.98
N PRO A 57 16.57 4.09 13.96
CA PRO A 57 17.08 5.46 13.72
C PRO A 57 18.38 5.55 12.94
N ASN A 58 19.27 4.57 13.10
CA ASN A 58 20.61 4.55 12.50
C ASN A 58 20.69 3.72 11.20
N LEU A 59 19.54 3.43 10.56
CA LEU A 59 19.58 2.70 9.30
C LEU A 59 20.25 3.54 8.20
N GLU A 60 21.08 2.88 7.39
CA GLU A 60 21.67 3.44 6.19
C GLU A 60 21.24 2.62 4.98
N LYS A 61 20.86 3.31 3.90
CA LYS A 61 20.55 2.64 2.64
C LYS A 61 21.77 1.89 2.11
N LYS A 62 21.63 0.59 1.89
CA LYS A 62 22.72 -0.26 1.37
C LYS A 62 22.54 -0.58 -0.10
N PHE A 63 21.29 -0.65 -0.56
CA PHE A 63 20.94 -1.03 -1.93
C PHE A 63 19.71 -0.26 -2.42
N GLU A 64 19.73 0.06 -3.70
CA GLU A 64 18.55 0.50 -4.46
C GLU A 64 18.68 0.13 -5.92
N ASP A 65 17.60 -0.30 -6.54
CA ASP A 65 17.51 -0.50 -7.99
C ASP A 65 16.04 -0.44 -8.43
N VAL A 66 15.81 -0.15 -9.71
CA VAL A 66 14.47 -0.18 -10.28
C VAL A 66 14.03 -1.63 -10.51
N ALA A 67 12.85 -1.99 -10.03
CA ALA A 67 12.28 -3.33 -10.19
C ALA A 67 11.68 -3.53 -11.59
N LYS A 68 12.51 -3.43 -12.62
CA LYS A 68 12.15 -3.42 -14.04
C LYS A 68 12.95 -4.46 -14.80
N VAL A 69 12.26 -5.23 -15.63
CA VAL A 69 12.88 -6.23 -16.52
C VAL A 69 13.15 -5.62 -17.90
N ASP A 70 12.14 -4.98 -18.47
CA ASP A 70 12.17 -4.24 -19.73
C ASP A 70 11.31 -2.96 -19.65
N GLU A 71 11.03 -2.28 -20.76
CA GLU A 71 10.32 -0.99 -20.77
C GLU A 71 8.90 -1.06 -20.19
N GLU A 72 8.24 -2.22 -20.27
CA GLU A 72 6.84 -2.41 -19.88
C GLU A 72 6.65 -3.43 -18.77
N THR A 73 7.70 -4.20 -18.41
CA THR A 73 7.61 -5.33 -17.50
C THR A 73 8.35 -5.06 -16.18
N PHE A 74 7.66 -5.26 -15.09
CA PHE A 74 8.10 -4.98 -13.74
C PHE A 74 7.98 -6.21 -12.85
N PHE A 75 8.66 -6.19 -11.70
CA PHE A 75 8.53 -7.19 -10.64
C PHE A 75 8.41 -6.51 -9.27
N ARG A 76 8.14 -7.30 -8.24
CA ARG A 76 7.99 -6.83 -6.86
C ARG A 76 9.05 -7.47 -5.97
N ASP A 77 9.19 -6.97 -4.75
CA ASP A 77 10.13 -7.48 -3.76
C ASP A 77 9.99 -8.98 -3.48
N TYR A 78 8.80 -9.55 -3.60
CA TYR A 78 8.63 -10.99 -3.41
C TYR A 78 9.35 -11.87 -4.45
N ALA A 79 9.63 -11.36 -5.65
CA ALA A 79 10.51 -12.05 -6.60
C ALA A 79 11.96 -12.13 -6.06
N VAL A 80 12.46 -11.03 -5.51
CA VAL A 80 13.76 -10.97 -4.83
C VAL A 80 13.76 -11.86 -3.59
N HIS A 81 12.70 -11.80 -2.79
CA HIS A 81 12.54 -12.65 -1.62
C HIS A 81 12.55 -14.13 -1.99
N PHE A 82 11.85 -14.50 -3.06
CA PHE A 82 11.84 -15.87 -3.56
C PHE A 82 13.26 -16.37 -3.90
N PHE A 83 14.05 -15.55 -4.59
CA PHE A 83 15.44 -15.88 -4.93
C PHE A 83 16.29 -16.06 -3.66
N LEU A 84 16.23 -15.12 -2.74
CA LEU A 84 16.98 -15.20 -1.48
C LEU A 84 16.67 -16.46 -0.69
N GLU A 85 15.40 -16.87 -0.60
CA GLU A 85 14.97 -18.04 0.14
C GLU A 85 15.24 -19.35 -0.61
N ASN A 86 14.94 -19.40 -1.91
CA ASN A 86 14.91 -20.66 -2.64
C ASN A 86 16.22 -20.96 -3.37
N GLU A 87 16.96 -19.95 -3.83
CA GLU A 87 18.26 -20.15 -4.48
C GLU A 87 19.40 -20.03 -3.47
N LEU A 88 19.45 -18.94 -2.72
CA LEU A 88 20.53 -18.68 -1.78
C LEU A 88 20.30 -19.24 -0.37
N LYS A 89 19.11 -19.82 -0.11
CA LYS A 89 18.75 -20.42 1.19
C LYS A 89 18.90 -19.44 2.36
N ARG A 90 18.67 -18.14 2.13
CA ARG A 90 18.67 -17.13 3.18
C ARG A 90 17.42 -17.26 4.04
N SER A 91 17.59 -17.35 5.35
CA SER A 91 16.47 -17.48 6.29
C SER A 91 15.85 -16.13 6.58
N ARG A 92 14.51 -16.08 6.65
CA ARG A 92 13.82 -14.89 7.16
C ARG A 92 13.90 -14.79 8.67
N LEU A 93 13.90 -13.56 9.16
CA LEU A 93 13.75 -13.29 10.58
C LEU A 93 12.43 -13.87 11.08
N LYS A 94 12.49 -14.72 12.11
CA LYS A 94 11.29 -15.31 12.72
C LYS A 94 10.79 -14.45 13.88
N PRO A 95 9.47 -14.41 14.13
CA PRO A 95 8.94 -13.78 15.33
C PRO A 95 9.63 -14.34 16.59
N ASN A 96 9.98 -13.45 17.52
CA ASN A 96 10.62 -13.80 18.79
C ASN A 96 12.02 -14.46 18.72
N SER A 97 12.66 -14.50 17.55
CA SER A 97 14.02 -15.02 17.41
C SER A 97 15.07 -14.09 18.05
N LEU A 98 14.79 -12.81 18.11
CA LEU A 98 15.62 -11.80 18.77
C LEU A 98 14.79 -11.03 19.81
N LYS A 99 15.38 -10.79 20.97
CA LYS A 99 14.72 -9.99 22.03
C LYS A 99 14.93 -8.49 21.78
N GLY A 100 13.90 -7.70 22.08
CA GLY A 100 14.03 -6.23 22.06
C GLY A 100 13.95 -5.59 20.68
N ILE A 101 13.46 -6.29 19.67
CA ILE A 101 13.23 -5.71 18.34
C ILE A 101 12.11 -4.67 18.46
N PRO A 102 12.34 -3.40 18.09
CA PRO A 102 11.34 -2.34 18.19
C PRO A 102 10.18 -2.52 17.20
N TYR A 103 10.42 -3.18 16.07
CA TYR A 103 9.43 -3.49 15.06
C TYR A 103 9.81 -4.77 14.31
N TYR A 104 8.90 -5.74 14.28
CA TYR A 104 9.08 -6.99 13.54
C TYR A 104 8.61 -6.84 12.09
N SER A 105 9.43 -7.34 11.16
CA SER A 105 9.07 -7.58 9.77
C SER A 105 9.68 -8.90 9.31
N ASN A 106 8.95 -9.66 8.51
CA ASN A 106 9.44 -10.89 7.90
C ASN A 106 10.30 -10.66 6.64
N GLU A 107 10.57 -9.40 6.31
CA GLU A 107 11.36 -9.00 5.15
C GLU A 107 12.84 -8.77 5.49
N PHE A 108 13.28 -9.25 6.65
CA PHE A 108 14.69 -9.31 7.04
C PHE A 108 15.27 -10.68 6.74
N PHE A 109 16.36 -10.72 5.98
CA PHE A 109 17.03 -11.94 5.52
C PHE A 109 18.41 -12.08 6.15
N GLU A 110 18.66 -13.23 6.76
CA GLU A 110 19.91 -13.55 7.47
C GLU A 110 21.07 -13.66 6.49
N ASN A 111 22.17 -12.95 6.80
CA ASN A 111 23.40 -12.92 6.00
C ASN A 111 23.19 -12.55 4.52
N ALA A 112 22.09 -11.90 4.17
CA ALA A 112 21.90 -11.37 2.83
C ALA A 112 22.79 -10.13 2.60
N THR A 113 23.25 -9.96 1.37
CA THR A 113 24.15 -8.90 0.96
C THR A 113 23.60 -8.14 -0.26
N ASP A 114 24.18 -6.97 -0.54
CA ASP A 114 23.90 -6.21 -1.77
C ASP A 114 24.22 -7.01 -3.05
N LYS A 115 25.23 -7.87 -3.01
CA LYS A 115 25.55 -8.77 -4.13
C LYS A 115 24.47 -9.81 -4.36
N ASP A 116 23.92 -10.38 -3.30
CA ASP A 116 22.80 -11.33 -3.39
C ASP A 116 21.59 -10.68 -4.07
N LEU A 117 21.36 -9.37 -3.84
CA LEU A 117 20.28 -8.63 -4.47
C LEU A 117 20.55 -8.34 -5.94
N GLN A 118 21.78 -8.05 -6.32
CA GLN A 118 22.19 -7.92 -7.72
C GLN A 118 21.98 -9.22 -8.47
N GLU A 119 22.46 -10.35 -7.91
CA GLU A 119 22.27 -11.69 -8.48
C GLU A 119 20.78 -12.02 -8.61
N ALA A 120 19.95 -11.68 -7.61
CA ALA A 120 18.51 -11.86 -7.68
C ALA A 120 17.86 -11.10 -8.85
N ILE A 121 18.24 -9.84 -9.04
CA ILE A 121 17.70 -9.02 -10.13
C ILE A 121 18.15 -9.54 -11.50
N GLU A 122 19.39 -9.99 -11.62
CA GLU A 122 19.91 -10.61 -12.84
C GLU A 122 19.18 -11.93 -13.17
N ASP A 123 18.96 -12.78 -12.18
CA ASP A 123 18.20 -14.04 -12.34
C ASP A 123 16.74 -13.78 -12.70
N ILE A 124 16.09 -12.78 -12.08
CA ILE A 124 14.72 -12.38 -12.41
C ILE A 124 14.63 -11.89 -13.86
N LYS A 125 15.56 -11.04 -14.31
CA LYS A 125 15.62 -10.57 -15.69
C LYS A 125 15.85 -11.70 -16.69
N SER A 126 16.78 -12.62 -16.36
CA SER A 126 17.08 -13.79 -17.18
C SER A 126 15.90 -14.77 -17.26
N GLY A 127 15.22 -15.01 -16.13
CA GLY A 127 14.03 -15.85 -16.08
C GLY A 127 12.90 -15.31 -16.97
N HIS A 128 12.71 -14.00 -17.04
CA HIS A 128 11.73 -13.40 -17.96
C HIS A 128 12.14 -13.62 -19.44
N GLN A 129 13.39 -13.38 -19.77
CA GLN A 129 13.90 -13.58 -21.14
C GLN A 129 13.76 -15.03 -21.61
N ASN A 130 13.92 -15.98 -20.69
CA ASN A 130 13.79 -17.41 -20.96
C ASN A 130 12.34 -17.92 -20.86
N ASN A 131 11.36 -17.05 -20.61
CA ASN A 131 9.95 -17.40 -20.37
C ASN A 131 9.76 -18.42 -19.22
N GLU A 132 10.55 -18.30 -18.16
CA GLU A 132 10.41 -19.15 -16.99
C GLU A 132 9.24 -18.70 -16.13
N SER A 133 8.45 -19.65 -15.61
CA SER A 133 7.33 -19.38 -14.70
C SER A 133 7.76 -19.25 -13.24
N LYS A 134 9.07 -19.06 -12.99
CA LYS A 134 9.66 -19.01 -11.64
C LYS A 134 9.25 -17.77 -10.86
N TYR A 135 9.07 -16.64 -11.55
CA TYR A 135 8.74 -15.35 -10.96
C TYR A 135 7.42 -14.81 -11.49
N GLN A 136 6.79 -13.96 -10.70
CA GLN A 136 5.62 -13.22 -11.12
C GLN A 136 6.06 -11.88 -11.70
N TYR A 137 5.61 -11.60 -12.93
CA TYR A 137 5.87 -10.35 -13.63
C TYR A 137 4.59 -9.58 -13.82
N TYR A 138 4.71 -8.28 -13.87
CA TYR A 138 3.60 -7.34 -14.06
C TYR A 138 3.90 -6.52 -15.30
N ARG A 139 2.95 -6.45 -16.18
CA ARG A 139 3.08 -5.66 -17.41
C ARG A 139 2.14 -4.48 -17.33
N PHE A 140 2.67 -3.30 -17.67
CA PHE A 140 1.82 -2.14 -17.87
C PHE A 140 1.02 -2.31 -19.15
N ASP A 141 -0.29 -2.41 -19.01
CA ASP A 141 -1.22 -2.42 -20.12
C ASP A 141 -2.39 -1.51 -19.75
N GLU A 142 -2.57 -0.42 -20.50
CA GLU A 142 -3.68 0.52 -20.28
C GLU A 142 -5.05 -0.16 -20.39
N SER A 143 -5.15 -1.25 -21.15
CA SER A 143 -6.38 -2.02 -21.29
C SER A 143 -6.77 -2.77 -20.01
N HIS A 144 -5.81 -3.06 -19.13
CA HIS A 144 -6.04 -3.72 -17.84
C HIS A 144 -6.52 -2.76 -16.74
N ILE A 145 -6.55 -1.47 -17.00
CA ILE A 145 -7.13 -0.52 -16.05
C ILE A 145 -8.64 -0.69 -16.11
N PRO A 146 -9.28 -1.23 -15.07
CA PRO A 146 -10.73 -1.33 -15.08
C PRO A 146 -11.32 0.08 -15.14
N ILE A 147 -12.15 0.34 -16.16
CA ILE A 147 -12.87 1.61 -16.31
C ILE A 147 -13.75 1.86 -15.08
N THR A 148 -14.23 0.79 -14.46
CA THR A 148 -14.99 0.83 -13.22
C THR A 148 -14.64 -0.36 -12.33
N HIS A 149 -14.39 -0.10 -11.07
CA HIS A 149 -14.29 -1.15 -10.05
C HIS A 149 -15.56 -1.10 -9.20
N THR A 150 -16.35 -2.17 -9.24
CA THR A 150 -17.56 -2.29 -8.43
C THR A 150 -17.28 -3.05 -7.15
N TYR A 151 -17.35 -2.36 -6.03
CA TYR A 151 -17.29 -2.98 -4.71
C TYR A 151 -18.70 -3.08 -4.12
N THR A 152 -19.14 -4.29 -3.83
CA THR A 152 -20.43 -4.51 -3.16
C THR A 152 -20.22 -4.54 -1.65
N ARG A 153 -20.79 -3.57 -0.96
CA ARG A 153 -20.81 -3.57 0.51
C ARG A 153 -21.82 -4.60 1.00
N ILE A 154 -21.36 -5.58 1.79
CA ILE A 154 -22.21 -6.66 2.29
C ILE A 154 -23.07 -6.19 3.48
N GLU A 155 -22.58 -5.23 4.27
CA GLU A 155 -23.28 -4.73 5.47
C GLU A 155 -23.48 -3.21 5.42
N GLY A 156 -24.71 -2.78 5.66
CA GLY A 156 -25.06 -1.39 5.89
C GLY A 156 -25.11 -1.09 7.39
N TYR A 157 -24.46 -0.04 7.84
CA TYR A 157 -24.60 0.44 9.20
C TYR A 157 -25.50 1.68 9.21
N PRO A 158 -26.58 1.70 10.03
CA PRO A 158 -27.40 2.88 10.18
C PRO A 158 -26.60 4.01 10.85
N LEU A 159 -26.93 5.23 10.48
CA LEU A 159 -26.38 6.40 11.17
C LEU A 159 -26.91 6.43 12.61
N ARG A 160 -26.03 6.75 13.54
CA ARG A 160 -26.46 7.09 14.91
C ARG A 160 -27.23 8.42 14.90
N PRO A 161 -28.13 8.68 15.87
CA PRO A 161 -28.96 9.90 15.86
C PRO A 161 -28.16 11.20 15.71
N ASN A 162 -27.00 11.30 16.35
CA ASN A 162 -26.12 12.46 16.23
C ASN A 162 -25.45 12.58 14.85
N GLN A 163 -25.15 11.48 14.21
CA GLN A 163 -24.62 11.45 12.84
C GLN A 163 -25.71 11.81 11.84
N GLN A 164 -26.93 11.28 12.02
CA GLN A 164 -28.09 11.62 11.18
C GLN A 164 -28.38 13.12 11.25
N LYS A 165 -28.43 13.69 12.45
CA LYS A 165 -28.61 15.14 12.62
C LYS A 165 -27.53 15.96 11.89
N THR A 166 -26.31 15.48 11.84
CA THR A 166 -25.21 16.14 11.11
C THR A 166 -25.44 16.09 9.61
N VAL A 167 -25.91 14.96 9.09
CA VAL A 167 -26.26 14.80 7.67
C VAL A 167 -27.45 15.68 7.30
N ASP A 168 -28.46 15.78 8.16
CA ASP A 168 -29.63 16.66 7.94
C ASP A 168 -29.22 18.13 7.92
N ASN A 169 -28.37 18.58 8.85
CA ASN A 169 -27.81 19.93 8.85
C ASN A 169 -27.00 20.23 7.58
N PHE A 170 -26.26 19.22 7.11
CA PHE A 170 -25.49 19.30 5.88
C PHE A 170 -26.41 19.48 4.67
N ARG A 171 -27.49 18.70 4.56
CA ARG A 171 -28.51 18.81 3.51
C ARG A 171 -29.18 20.21 3.51
N GLU A 172 -29.53 20.71 4.69
CA GLU A 172 -30.09 22.07 4.83
C GLU A 172 -29.11 23.15 4.35
N ALA A 173 -27.82 23.01 4.68
CA ALA A 173 -26.77 23.93 4.26
C ALA A 173 -26.59 23.93 2.73
N LEU A 174 -26.63 22.75 2.09
CA LEU A 174 -26.59 22.62 0.63
C LEU A 174 -27.82 23.31 -0.01
N ASN A 175 -29.01 23.10 0.53
CA ASN A 175 -30.22 23.73 0.03
C ASN A 175 -30.17 25.26 0.13
N LYS A 176 -29.39 25.82 1.05
CA LYS A 176 -29.08 27.24 1.18
C LYS A 176 -27.95 27.72 0.27
N GLY A 177 -27.43 26.85 -0.63
CA GLY A 177 -26.38 27.17 -1.59
C GLY A 177 -24.98 27.27 -0.99
N ARG A 178 -24.75 26.71 0.21
CA ARG A 178 -23.41 26.71 0.82
C ARG A 178 -22.50 25.66 0.15
N THR A 179 -21.30 26.08 -0.21
CA THR A 179 -20.30 25.21 -0.86
C THR A 179 -19.14 24.81 0.05
N ASN A 180 -18.95 25.52 1.16
CA ASN A 180 -17.90 25.26 2.14
C ASN A 180 -18.54 25.01 3.50
N LEU A 181 -18.27 23.84 4.08
CA LEU A 181 -18.88 23.39 5.32
C LEU A 181 -17.79 22.82 6.25
N LEU A 182 -17.86 23.20 7.52
CA LEU A 182 -16.96 22.68 8.57
C LEU A 182 -17.75 21.75 9.49
N MET A 183 -17.28 20.50 9.60
CA MET A 183 -17.78 19.55 10.60
C MET A 183 -16.85 19.54 11.81
N TYR A 184 -17.32 20.08 12.94
CA TYR A 184 -16.64 19.94 14.22
C TYR A 184 -17.23 18.77 14.99
N ALA A 185 -16.41 17.77 15.29
CA ALA A 185 -16.87 16.56 15.95
C ALA A 185 -15.80 15.99 16.90
N VAL A 186 -16.25 15.50 18.05
CA VAL A 186 -15.40 14.87 19.09
C VAL A 186 -14.81 13.56 18.61
N MET A 187 -13.84 13.05 19.38
CA MET A 187 -13.27 11.71 19.12
C MET A 187 -14.37 10.64 19.16
N ARG A 188 -14.21 9.59 18.36
CA ARG A 188 -15.15 8.46 18.22
C ARG A 188 -16.54 8.82 17.71
N PHE A 189 -16.76 10.04 17.24
CA PHE A 189 -18.01 10.45 16.58
C PHE A 189 -18.29 9.60 15.33
N GLY A 190 -17.27 9.15 14.63
CA GLY A 190 -17.38 8.47 13.32
C GLY A 190 -17.34 9.47 12.16
N LYS A 191 -16.45 10.47 12.26
CA LYS A 191 -16.30 11.55 11.27
C LYS A 191 -16.23 11.05 9.83
N SER A 192 -15.41 10.06 9.56
CA SER A 192 -15.24 9.51 8.21
C SER A 192 -16.56 8.94 7.67
N PHE A 193 -17.28 8.15 8.47
CA PHE A 193 -18.56 7.56 8.07
C PHE A 193 -19.63 8.64 7.82
N THR A 194 -19.70 9.64 8.69
CA THR A 194 -20.65 10.76 8.54
C THR A 194 -20.32 11.61 7.32
N SER A 195 -19.03 11.91 7.07
CA SER A 195 -18.61 12.67 5.87
C SER A 195 -18.94 11.92 4.57
N MET A 196 -18.80 10.60 4.56
CA MET A 196 -19.18 9.77 3.42
C MET A 196 -20.69 9.79 3.19
N SER A 197 -21.48 9.75 4.27
CA SER A 197 -22.93 9.88 4.18
C SER A 197 -23.35 11.25 3.62
N CYS A 198 -22.64 12.32 3.99
CA CYS A 198 -22.85 13.65 3.39
C CYS A 198 -22.53 13.65 1.88
N ALA A 199 -21.47 12.95 1.45
CA ALA A 199 -21.13 12.85 0.03
C ALA A 199 -22.21 12.09 -0.77
N VAL A 200 -22.83 11.08 -0.19
CA VAL A 200 -23.97 10.36 -0.78
C VAL A 200 -25.16 11.31 -0.96
N GLU A 201 -25.48 12.16 0.03
CA GLU A 201 -26.54 13.14 -0.07
C GLU A 201 -26.34 14.15 -1.21
N MET A 202 -25.09 14.46 -1.53
CA MET A 202 -24.75 15.33 -2.67
C MET A 202 -24.92 14.64 -4.03
N ASN A 203 -25.13 13.35 -4.06
CA ASN A 203 -25.02 12.55 -5.30
C ASN A 203 -23.73 12.87 -6.07
N ALA A 204 -22.62 13.00 -5.33
CA ALA A 204 -21.34 13.42 -5.86
C ALA A 204 -20.76 12.33 -6.80
N LYS A 205 -20.39 12.73 -8.01
CA LYS A 205 -19.76 11.82 -8.99
C LYS A 205 -18.33 11.44 -8.61
N LEU A 206 -17.65 12.33 -7.89
CA LEU A 206 -16.29 12.12 -7.40
C LEU A 206 -16.15 12.72 -6.01
N VAL A 207 -15.59 11.97 -5.09
CA VAL A 207 -15.28 12.45 -3.73
C VAL A 207 -13.79 12.24 -3.48
N VAL A 208 -13.07 13.33 -3.21
CA VAL A 208 -11.65 13.29 -2.85
C VAL A 208 -11.55 13.55 -1.35
N VAL A 209 -11.00 12.55 -0.62
CA VAL A 209 -10.77 12.65 0.82
C VAL A 209 -9.29 12.83 1.07
N VAL A 210 -8.91 14.02 1.57
CA VAL A 210 -7.55 14.32 1.98
C VAL A 210 -7.43 14.18 3.49
N SER A 211 -6.58 13.28 3.96
CA SER A 211 -6.35 13.03 5.39
C SER A 211 -4.90 13.31 5.77
N ALA A 212 -4.68 13.90 6.95
CA ALA A 212 -3.34 14.07 7.50
C ALA A 212 -2.66 12.74 7.92
N LYS A 213 -3.45 11.67 8.04
CA LYS A 213 -2.96 10.29 8.17
C LYS A 213 -3.03 9.64 6.79
N ALA A 214 -2.07 8.79 6.47
CA ALA A 214 -1.83 8.21 5.15
C ALA A 214 -2.95 7.30 4.56
N ASP A 215 -4.13 7.29 5.16
CA ASP A 215 -5.27 6.54 4.64
C ASP A 215 -6.02 7.38 3.61
N VAL A 216 -5.68 7.23 2.34
CA VAL A 216 -6.48 7.80 1.25
C VAL A 216 -7.70 6.88 1.03
N LYS A 217 -8.90 7.47 1.08
CA LYS A 217 -10.15 6.76 0.77
C LYS A 217 -10.75 7.37 -0.48
N VAL A 218 -10.92 6.57 -1.50
CA VAL A 218 -11.60 6.96 -2.72
C VAL A 218 -13.04 6.45 -2.67
N ILE A 219 -14.00 7.30 -2.99
CA ILE A 219 -15.42 6.95 -3.05
C ILE A 219 -15.85 7.01 -4.52
N ASN A 220 -16.43 5.94 -5.02
CA ASN A 220 -16.94 5.89 -6.39
C ASN A 220 -18.31 6.55 -6.53
N THR A 221 -18.80 6.64 -7.76
CA THR A 221 -20.09 7.26 -8.14
C THR A 221 -21.32 6.65 -7.47
N ASN A 222 -21.20 5.46 -6.87
CA ASN A 222 -22.29 4.75 -6.20
C ASN A 222 -22.21 4.91 -4.66
N GLY A 223 -21.42 5.85 -4.15
CA GLY A 223 -21.27 6.12 -2.71
C GLY A 223 -20.51 5.04 -1.93
N GLN A 224 -19.77 4.20 -2.62
CA GLN A 224 -19.01 3.10 -2.02
C GLN A 224 -17.57 3.53 -1.76
N VAL A 225 -17.07 3.22 -0.56
CA VAL A 225 -15.70 3.54 -0.15
C VAL A 225 -14.75 2.47 -0.67
N VAL A 226 -13.84 2.87 -1.52
CA VAL A 226 -12.68 2.06 -1.88
C VAL A 226 -11.56 2.39 -0.89
N LYS A 227 -11.17 1.44 -0.07
CA LYS A 227 -10.07 1.58 0.89
C LYS A 227 -8.79 1.13 0.21
N SER A 228 -7.82 2.03 0.09
CA SER A 228 -6.43 1.65 -0.17
C SER A 228 -5.77 1.12 1.10
#